data_e8e0f808be6a150ba078a10282f94466
#
_entry.id   e8e0f808be6a150ba078a10282f94466
#
_cell.length_a   1.000
_cell.length_b   1.000
_cell.length_c   1.000
_cell.angle_alpha   90.00
_cell.angle_beta   90.00
_cell.angle_gamma   90.00
#
_symmetry.space_group_name_H-M   'P 1'
#
loop_
_entity.id
_entity.type
_entity.pdbx_description
1 polymer ?
#
loop_
_entity_poly.entity_id
_entity_poly.type
_entity_poly.pdbx_seq_one_letter_code
_entity_poly.pdbx_strand_id
1 'polypeptide(L)'
;LTKNENLEISMAWTGNWLTKEIDALLGLSLATNWNEFSNAVKNYGVPGQNIVYADTKGNIGWRPAVYVPIRKEGSSLLPRPGNDPKYDWNGRVPFNKMPYLYNPESGFIATANNKTIGDSFPYYISGLWADPSRSQQIVNRLDTMDQATIEDMQSIQLDYTSQFAKEITPVLLSVKTGDETGIVKEALNILESWDYIEGSNNYEKVNGTE
;
A
#
# COMPACT_ATOMS: atom_id res chain seq x y z
N LEU A 1 23.95 1.38 -10.66
CA LEU A 1 24.63 2.66 -10.48
C LEU A 1 25.97 2.56 -11.21
N THR A 2 26.04 3.12 -12.42
CA THR A 2 27.30 3.28 -13.14
C THR A 2 28.18 4.25 -12.35
N LYS A 3 29.36 3.82 -11.95
CA LYS A 3 30.40 4.70 -11.44
C LYS A 3 30.81 5.69 -12.56
N ASN A 4 30.20 6.84 -12.57
CA ASN A 4 30.74 8.00 -13.24
C ASN A 4 31.54 8.73 -12.17
N GLU A 5 32.87 8.72 -12.27
CA GLU A 5 33.80 9.18 -11.23
C GLU A 5 33.63 10.67 -10.85
N ASN A 6 32.74 11.38 -11.55
CA ASN A 6 32.46 12.81 -11.35
C ASN A 6 30.98 13.12 -10.98
N LEU A 7 30.18 12.11 -10.65
CA LEU A 7 28.78 12.33 -10.26
C LEU A 7 28.60 12.16 -8.74
N GLU A 8 28.36 13.24 -8.04
CA GLU A 8 27.96 13.23 -6.64
C GLU A 8 26.42 13.18 -6.53
N ILE A 9 25.90 12.25 -5.75
CA ILE A 9 24.45 12.09 -5.52
C ILE A 9 24.16 12.36 -4.05
N SER A 10 23.27 13.31 -3.78
CA SER A 10 22.71 13.56 -2.45
C SER A 10 21.24 13.18 -2.40
N MET A 11 20.74 12.79 -1.21
CA MET A 11 19.36 12.41 -1.00
C MET A 11 18.67 13.43 -0.10
N ALA A 12 17.63 14.09 -0.62
CA ALA A 12 16.66 14.81 0.20
C ALA A 12 15.66 13.79 0.77
N TRP A 13 15.60 13.68 2.08
CA TRP A 13 14.79 12.71 2.80
C TRP A 13 14.04 13.36 3.96
N THR A 14 12.74 13.06 4.11
CA THR A 14 11.91 13.61 5.19
C THR A 14 12.38 13.18 6.59
N GLY A 15 13.12 12.08 6.68
CA GLY A 15 13.76 11.65 7.93
C GLY A 15 14.82 12.60 8.48
N ASN A 16 15.29 13.56 7.67
CA ASN A 16 16.17 14.64 8.14
C ASN A 16 15.40 15.79 8.82
N TRP A 17 14.06 15.79 8.78
CA TRP A 17 13.26 16.77 9.49
C TRP A 17 13.12 16.37 10.96
N LEU A 18 13.05 17.38 11.83
CA LEU A 18 12.70 17.14 13.22
C LEU A 18 11.22 16.76 13.32
N THR A 19 10.94 15.56 13.74
CA THR A 19 9.61 14.97 13.84
C THR A 19 9.30 14.58 15.29
N LYS A 20 8.05 14.19 15.59
CA LYS A 20 7.57 13.96 16.95
C LYS A 20 6.79 12.64 17.05
N GLU A 21 7.37 11.56 16.55
CA GLU A 21 6.72 10.23 16.52
C GLU A 21 6.36 9.75 17.92
N ILE A 22 7.21 9.98 18.92
CA ILE A 22 6.92 9.57 20.31
C ILE A 22 5.70 10.33 20.85
N ASP A 23 5.62 11.65 20.60
CA ASP A 23 4.45 12.46 21.01
C ASP A 23 3.18 11.97 20.28
N ALA A 24 3.32 11.60 19.01
CA ALA A 24 2.22 11.05 18.21
C ALA A 24 1.73 9.71 18.77
N LEU A 25 2.64 8.78 19.06
CA LEU A 25 2.30 7.46 19.61
C LEU A 25 1.65 7.55 20.99
N LEU A 26 2.19 8.41 21.87
CA LEU A 26 1.58 8.68 23.17
C LEU A 26 0.19 9.31 23.01
N GLY A 27 0.05 10.29 22.11
CA GLY A 27 -1.24 10.91 21.82
C GLY A 27 -2.27 9.92 21.25
N LEU A 28 -1.85 9.01 20.36
CA LEU A 28 -2.70 7.95 19.82
C LEU A 28 -3.17 6.99 20.93
N SER A 29 -2.29 6.63 21.87
CA SER A 29 -2.62 5.74 23.00
C SER A 29 -3.62 6.36 23.98
N LEU A 30 -3.70 7.68 24.04
CA LEU A 30 -4.58 8.44 24.94
C LEU A 30 -5.85 8.96 24.24
N ALA A 31 -5.91 8.88 22.91
CA ALA A 31 -7.03 9.41 22.14
C ALA A 31 -8.33 8.67 22.44
N THR A 32 -9.39 9.39 22.76
CA THR A 32 -10.73 8.88 23.09
C THR A 32 -11.77 9.19 22.00
N ASN A 33 -11.39 9.94 20.98
CA ASN A 33 -12.26 10.36 19.88
C ASN A 33 -11.45 10.72 18.62
N TRP A 34 -12.15 10.86 17.49
CA TRP A 34 -11.57 11.18 16.19
C TRP A 34 -10.70 12.44 16.18
N ASN A 35 -11.10 13.49 16.90
CA ASN A 35 -10.36 14.76 16.90
C ASN A 35 -9.02 14.59 17.63
N GLU A 36 -9.00 13.92 18.78
CA GLU A 36 -7.78 13.61 19.53
C GLU A 36 -6.88 12.68 18.73
N PHE A 37 -7.42 11.62 18.12
CA PHE A 37 -6.71 10.75 17.20
C PHE A 37 -6.06 11.54 16.06
N SER A 38 -6.82 12.39 15.35
CA SER A 38 -6.30 13.19 14.25
C SER A 38 -5.22 14.17 14.69
N ASN A 39 -5.36 14.77 15.87
CA ASN A 39 -4.36 15.68 16.42
C ASN A 39 -3.06 14.94 16.78
N ALA A 40 -3.14 13.71 17.26
CA ALA A 40 -1.98 12.88 17.52
C ALA A 40 -1.25 12.53 16.22
N VAL A 41 -1.97 12.05 15.20
CA VAL A 41 -1.43 11.70 13.87
C VAL A 41 -0.66 12.88 13.26
N LYS A 42 -1.11 14.12 13.47
CA LYS A 42 -0.47 15.34 12.94
C LYS A 42 1.02 15.46 13.30
N ASN A 43 1.44 14.87 14.42
CA ASN A 43 2.82 14.94 14.90
C ASN A 43 3.72 13.85 14.29
N TYR A 44 3.14 12.85 13.62
CA TYR A 44 3.89 11.75 13.01
C TYR A 44 4.38 12.13 11.61
N GLY A 45 5.67 12.04 11.37
CA GLY A 45 6.29 12.49 10.12
C GLY A 45 6.92 11.41 9.28
N VAL A 46 7.61 10.45 9.90
CA VAL A 46 8.40 9.40 9.21
C VAL A 46 8.64 8.18 10.10
N PRO A 47 8.70 6.94 9.54
CA PRO A 47 8.29 6.56 8.19
C PRO A 47 6.80 6.69 7.97
N GLY A 48 6.35 6.90 6.72
CA GLY A 48 4.93 7.03 6.42
C GLY A 48 4.11 5.79 6.79
N GLN A 49 2.98 5.99 7.47
CA GLN A 49 2.08 4.93 7.90
C GLN A 49 0.62 5.26 7.51
N ASN A 50 -0.17 4.24 7.26
CA ASN A 50 -1.62 4.35 7.24
C ASN A 50 -2.16 3.97 8.62
N ILE A 51 -2.77 4.91 9.34
CA ILE A 51 -3.32 4.66 10.68
C ILE A 51 -4.84 4.66 10.59
N VAL A 52 -5.44 3.59 11.06
CA VAL A 52 -6.89 3.43 11.12
C VAL A 52 -7.39 3.67 12.56
N TYR A 53 -8.62 4.13 12.66
CA TYR A 53 -9.32 4.47 13.89
C TYR A 53 -10.65 3.70 13.95
N ALA A 54 -10.99 3.23 15.12
CA ALA A 54 -12.33 2.74 15.44
C ALA A 54 -12.66 3.07 16.90
N ASP A 55 -13.94 3.35 17.19
CA ASP A 55 -14.40 3.60 18.57
C ASP A 55 -15.65 2.77 18.93
N THR A 56 -15.97 2.77 20.22
CA THR A 56 -17.13 2.05 20.76
C THR A 56 -18.48 2.65 20.37
N LYS A 57 -18.51 3.78 19.67
CA LYS A 57 -19.70 4.42 19.12
C LYS A 57 -19.97 4.01 17.67
N GLY A 58 -19.12 3.12 17.12
CA GLY A 58 -19.22 2.63 15.75
C GLY A 58 -18.55 3.55 14.71
N ASN A 59 -17.80 4.57 15.12
CA ASN A 59 -17.07 5.37 14.16
C ASN A 59 -15.79 4.68 13.72
N ILE A 60 -15.50 4.81 12.43
CA ILE A 60 -14.24 4.37 11.82
C ILE A 60 -13.58 5.51 11.07
N GLY A 61 -12.25 5.49 10.96
CA GLY A 61 -11.51 6.53 10.26
C GLY A 61 -10.14 6.08 9.80
N TRP A 62 -9.55 6.86 8.90
CA TRP A 62 -8.19 6.67 8.40
C TRP A 62 -7.50 8.00 8.23
N ARG A 63 -6.23 8.04 8.60
CA ARG A 63 -5.30 9.14 8.33
C ARG A 63 -3.95 8.61 7.88
N PRO A 64 -3.36 9.18 6.82
CA PRO A 64 -1.94 8.97 6.56
C PRO A 64 -1.11 9.76 7.58
N ALA A 65 -0.28 9.04 8.31
CA ALA A 65 0.69 9.59 9.25
C ALA A 65 2.03 9.75 8.53
N VAL A 66 2.23 10.91 7.92
CA VAL A 66 3.42 11.19 7.10
C VAL A 66 3.56 12.67 6.81
N TYR A 67 4.80 13.17 6.75
CA TYR A 67 5.11 14.49 6.22
C TYR A 67 5.42 14.39 4.73
N VAL A 68 4.54 14.90 3.88
CA VAL A 68 4.69 14.91 2.44
C VAL A 68 5.32 16.23 2.00
N PRO A 69 6.51 16.23 1.38
CA PRO A 69 7.13 17.46 0.90
C PRO A 69 6.36 18.02 -0.32
N ILE A 70 6.21 19.33 -0.35
CA ILE A 70 5.71 20.03 -1.54
C ILE A 70 6.86 20.19 -2.51
N ARG A 71 6.78 19.51 -3.64
CA ARG A 71 7.74 19.63 -4.75
C ARG A 71 7.28 20.72 -5.70
N LYS A 72 8.18 21.66 -6.05
CA LYS A 72 7.89 22.69 -7.05
C LYS A 72 7.77 22.06 -8.43
N GLU A 73 8.71 21.18 -8.77
CA GLU A 73 8.71 20.42 -10.01
C GLU A 73 9.19 18.98 -9.80
N GLY A 74 8.80 18.12 -10.72
CA GLY A 74 9.27 16.72 -10.81
C GLY A 74 8.65 15.78 -9.79
N SER A 75 9.09 14.54 -9.90
CA SER A 75 8.67 13.43 -9.06
C SER A 75 9.84 12.93 -8.19
N SER A 76 9.57 12.01 -7.29
CA SER A 76 10.58 11.32 -6.48
C SER A 76 11.26 10.14 -7.21
N LEU A 77 10.90 9.87 -8.47
CA LEU A 77 11.31 8.65 -9.18
C LEU A 77 12.71 8.74 -9.80
N LEU A 78 13.13 9.95 -10.18
CA LEU A 78 14.37 10.15 -10.91
C LEU A 78 15.26 11.18 -10.20
N PRO A 79 16.60 11.02 -10.26
CA PRO A 79 17.54 12.05 -9.85
C PRO A 79 17.28 13.37 -10.58
N ARG A 80 17.53 14.48 -9.90
CA ARG A 80 17.34 15.84 -10.41
C ARG A 80 18.65 16.64 -10.24
N PRO A 81 18.89 17.65 -11.07
CA PRO A 81 20.03 18.56 -10.86
C PRO A 81 19.96 19.21 -9.48
N GLY A 82 20.98 18.95 -8.64
CA GLY A 82 21.02 19.46 -7.26
C GLY A 82 21.34 20.94 -7.15
N ASN A 83 21.79 21.57 -8.23
CA ASN A 83 22.12 23.00 -8.31
C ASN A 83 20.96 23.87 -8.86
N ASP A 84 19.80 23.27 -9.16
CA ASP A 84 18.64 24.00 -9.70
C ASP A 84 17.53 24.07 -8.64
N PRO A 85 17.27 25.27 -8.06
CA PRO A 85 16.33 25.46 -6.96
C PRO A 85 14.87 25.19 -7.31
N LYS A 86 14.54 24.98 -8.60
CA LYS A 86 13.18 24.57 -8.98
C LYS A 86 12.82 23.14 -8.49
N TYR A 87 13.82 22.30 -8.21
CA TYR A 87 13.64 20.97 -7.66
C TYR A 87 13.64 20.92 -6.13
N ASP A 88 13.93 22.02 -5.48
CA ASP A 88 13.87 22.11 -4.01
C ASP A 88 12.45 21.93 -3.48
N TRP A 89 12.36 21.35 -2.31
CA TRP A 89 11.09 21.24 -1.60
C TRP A 89 10.66 22.59 -1.03
N ASN A 90 9.39 22.94 -1.24
CA ASN A 90 8.78 24.14 -0.68
C ASN A 90 7.95 23.82 0.58
N GLY A 91 8.62 23.34 1.63
CA GLY A 91 7.96 22.91 2.85
C GLY A 91 7.21 21.56 2.70
N ARG A 92 6.16 21.40 3.48
CA ARG A 92 5.33 20.19 3.51
C ARG A 92 3.85 20.49 3.33
N VAL A 93 3.09 19.52 2.83
CA VAL A 93 1.64 19.62 2.72
C VAL A 93 1.05 19.88 4.12
N PRO A 94 0.23 20.93 4.29
CA PRO A 94 -0.44 21.19 5.56
C PRO A 94 -1.32 20.01 5.98
N PHE A 95 -1.32 19.65 7.26
CA PHE A 95 -2.06 18.49 7.76
C PHE A 95 -3.56 18.53 7.42
N ASN A 96 -4.18 19.70 7.48
CA ASN A 96 -5.58 19.91 7.11
C ASN A 96 -5.87 19.79 5.62
N LYS A 97 -4.84 19.68 4.78
CA LYS A 97 -4.93 19.38 3.33
C LYS A 97 -4.61 17.94 3.00
N MET A 98 -4.11 17.18 3.97
CA MET A 98 -3.89 15.73 3.78
C MET A 98 -5.22 15.00 3.68
N PRO A 99 -5.30 13.92 2.87
CA PRO A 99 -6.51 13.12 2.74
C PRO A 99 -6.88 12.46 4.07
N TYR A 100 -8.15 12.09 4.21
CA TYR A 100 -8.63 11.29 5.32
C TYR A 100 -9.96 10.63 4.94
N LEU A 101 -10.31 9.58 5.68
CA LEU A 101 -11.65 9.01 5.70
C LEU A 101 -12.21 9.08 7.14
N TYR A 102 -13.48 9.34 7.25
CA TYR A 102 -14.21 9.26 8.51
C TYR A 102 -15.63 8.82 8.21
N ASN A 103 -16.04 7.68 8.74
CA ASN A 103 -17.32 7.04 8.50
C ASN A 103 -17.66 6.95 7.00
N PRO A 104 -16.81 6.30 6.16
CA PRO A 104 -17.12 6.15 4.74
C PRO A 104 -18.38 5.32 4.53
N GLU A 105 -19.12 5.60 3.45
CA GLU A 105 -20.36 4.90 3.09
C GLU A 105 -20.16 3.39 2.90
N SER A 106 -18.97 2.94 2.54
CA SER A 106 -18.61 1.53 2.44
C SER A 106 -18.69 0.77 3.76
N GLY A 107 -18.71 1.46 4.92
CA GLY A 107 -18.72 0.83 6.23
C GLY A 107 -17.40 0.18 6.65
N PHE A 108 -16.37 0.21 5.83
CA PHE A 108 -15.05 -0.34 6.14
C PHE A 108 -13.92 0.53 5.56
N ILE A 109 -12.70 0.26 6.01
CA ILE A 109 -11.47 0.90 5.54
C ILE A 109 -10.42 -0.18 5.32
N ALA A 110 -9.81 -0.19 4.13
CA ALA A 110 -8.73 -1.11 3.77
C ALA A 110 -7.59 -0.36 3.08
N THR A 111 -6.35 -0.71 3.41
CA THR A 111 -5.14 -0.27 2.71
C THR A 111 -4.12 -1.39 2.63
N ALA A 112 -3.44 -1.53 1.50
CA ALA A 112 -2.41 -2.55 1.27
C ALA A 112 -1.24 -2.00 0.43
N ASN A 113 -0.73 -0.82 0.79
CA ASN A 113 0.29 -0.06 0.05
C ASN A 113 -0.17 0.40 -1.36
N ASN A 114 -1.44 0.19 -1.70
CA ASN A 114 -2.05 0.66 -2.93
C ASN A 114 -2.21 2.19 -2.93
N LYS A 115 -2.49 2.76 -4.09
CA LYS A 115 -2.83 4.18 -4.22
C LYS A 115 -4.12 4.48 -3.47
N THR A 116 -4.04 5.31 -2.43
CA THR A 116 -5.15 5.65 -1.52
C THR A 116 -5.82 6.99 -1.84
N ILE A 117 -5.39 7.66 -2.92
CA ILE A 117 -5.89 8.96 -3.34
C ILE A 117 -6.24 8.97 -4.82
N GLY A 118 -7.25 9.76 -5.18
CA GLY A 118 -7.61 9.99 -6.58
C GLY A 118 -6.65 10.96 -7.29
N ASP A 119 -6.73 11.00 -8.62
CA ASP A 119 -5.87 11.86 -9.47
C ASP A 119 -6.18 13.35 -9.32
N SER A 120 -7.34 13.69 -8.77
CA SER A 120 -7.73 15.07 -8.48
C SER A 120 -7.05 15.66 -7.23
N PHE A 121 -6.31 14.86 -6.45
CA PHE A 121 -5.61 15.36 -5.27
C PHE A 121 -4.48 16.31 -5.69
N PRO A 122 -4.43 17.56 -5.12
CA PRO A 122 -3.62 18.63 -5.69
C PRO A 122 -2.12 18.54 -5.38
N TYR A 123 -1.68 17.56 -4.59
CA TYR A 123 -0.29 17.39 -4.21
C TYR A 123 0.26 16.04 -4.67
N TYR A 124 1.51 16.04 -5.13
CA TYR A 124 2.21 14.82 -5.43
C TYR A 124 2.60 14.10 -4.13
N ILE A 125 2.12 12.88 -3.93
CA ILE A 125 2.47 12.04 -2.77
C ILE A 125 3.52 11.01 -3.14
N SER A 126 3.26 10.17 -4.14
CA SER A 126 4.18 9.13 -4.60
C SER A 126 3.97 8.83 -6.06
N GLY A 127 5.03 8.37 -6.74
CA GLY A 127 4.96 7.76 -8.07
C GLY A 127 5.09 6.24 -8.04
N LEU A 128 5.33 5.65 -6.85
CA LEU A 128 5.42 4.20 -6.65
C LEU A 128 4.38 3.77 -5.62
N TRP A 129 3.50 2.90 -6.06
CA TRP A 129 2.47 2.26 -5.26
C TRP A 129 2.58 0.76 -5.47
N ALA A 130 2.19 -0.03 -4.48
CA ALA A 130 2.04 -1.46 -4.68
C ALA A 130 0.92 -1.74 -5.67
N ASP A 131 1.02 -2.86 -6.34
CA ASP A 131 -0.04 -3.41 -7.19
C ASP A 131 -1.34 -3.52 -6.37
N PRO A 132 -2.50 -3.15 -6.94
CA PRO A 132 -3.76 -3.10 -6.22
C PRO A 132 -4.36 -4.48 -5.90
N SER A 133 -3.82 -5.59 -6.41
CA SER A 133 -4.38 -6.94 -6.26
C SER A 133 -4.65 -7.33 -4.81
N ARG A 134 -3.72 -7.03 -3.89
CA ARG A 134 -3.92 -7.32 -2.45
C ARG A 134 -5.06 -6.50 -1.85
N SER A 135 -5.11 -5.20 -2.15
CA SER A 135 -6.18 -4.34 -1.67
C SER A 135 -7.53 -4.73 -2.26
N GLN A 136 -7.56 -5.12 -3.52
CA GLN A 136 -8.77 -5.59 -4.19
C GLN A 136 -9.30 -6.88 -3.55
N GLN A 137 -8.42 -7.84 -3.23
CA GLN A 137 -8.82 -9.07 -2.54
C GLN A 137 -9.42 -8.77 -1.16
N ILE A 138 -8.80 -7.86 -0.39
CA ILE A 138 -9.35 -7.45 0.92
C ILE A 138 -10.72 -6.79 0.75
N VAL A 139 -10.87 -5.87 -0.21
CA VAL A 139 -12.13 -5.18 -0.49
C VAL A 139 -13.20 -6.18 -0.92
N ASN A 140 -12.90 -7.09 -1.86
CA ASN A 140 -13.83 -8.12 -2.31
C ASN A 140 -14.37 -8.98 -1.16
N ARG A 141 -13.52 -9.29 -0.17
CA ARG A 141 -13.90 -10.02 1.03
C ARG A 141 -14.81 -9.19 1.95
N LEU A 142 -14.44 -7.93 2.19
CA LEU A 142 -15.20 -7.03 3.07
C LEU A 142 -16.56 -6.66 2.48
N ASP A 143 -16.67 -6.44 1.18
CA ASP A 143 -17.91 -6.09 0.49
C ASP A 143 -19.00 -7.19 0.59
N THR A 144 -18.61 -8.42 0.88
CA THR A 144 -19.56 -9.53 1.06
C THR A 144 -20.07 -9.70 2.49
N MET A 145 -19.62 -8.87 3.43
CA MET A 145 -19.89 -8.97 4.86
C MET A 145 -20.86 -7.87 5.32
N ASP A 146 -22.00 -8.23 5.89
CA ASP A 146 -22.91 -7.25 6.54
C ASP A 146 -22.40 -6.85 7.93
N GLN A 147 -22.00 -7.86 8.72
CA GLN A 147 -21.44 -7.67 10.06
C GLN A 147 -20.23 -8.60 10.22
N ALA A 148 -19.05 -8.02 10.10
CA ALA A 148 -17.82 -8.79 10.23
C ALA A 148 -17.55 -9.19 11.67
N THR A 149 -17.22 -10.46 11.87
CA THR A 149 -16.79 -11.04 13.14
C THR A 149 -15.26 -11.00 13.28
N ILE A 150 -14.76 -11.36 14.46
CA ILE A 150 -13.32 -11.53 14.68
C ILE A 150 -12.78 -12.66 13.78
N GLU A 151 -13.53 -13.75 13.65
CA GLU A 151 -13.19 -14.90 12.82
C GLU A 151 -13.11 -14.52 11.34
N ASP A 152 -13.99 -13.65 10.86
CA ASP A 152 -13.94 -13.12 9.50
C ASP A 152 -12.66 -12.31 9.28
N MET A 153 -12.28 -11.44 10.22
CA MET A 153 -11.05 -10.68 10.15
C MET A 153 -9.81 -11.59 10.17
N GLN A 154 -9.79 -12.62 10.99
CA GLN A 154 -8.73 -13.62 11.01
C GLN A 154 -8.65 -14.36 9.68
N SER A 155 -9.77 -14.71 9.07
CA SER A 155 -9.82 -15.38 7.77
C SER A 155 -9.29 -14.50 6.64
N ILE A 156 -9.50 -13.17 6.70
CA ILE A 156 -8.91 -12.22 5.75
C ILE A 156 -7.39 -12.14 5.95
N GLN A 157 -6.89 -12.13 7.18
CA GLN A 157 -5.45 -12.10 7.46
C GLN A 157 -4.72 -13.36 6.97
N LEU A 158 -5.42 -14.49 6.92
CA LEU A 158 -4.90 -15.78 6.47
C LEU A 158 -5.29 -16.10 5.01
N ASP A 159 -5.80 -15.14 4.28
CA ASP A 159 -6.15 -15.29 2.87
C ASP A 159 -4.90 -15.08 1.99
N TYR A 160 -4.38 -16.16 1.44
CA TYR A 160 -3.25 -16.17 0.52
C TYR A 160 -3.69 -16.22 -0.94
N THR A 161 -4.94 -15.89 -1.24
CA THR A 161 -5.45 -15.88 -2.62
C THR A 161 -4.80 -14.76 -3.42
N SER A 162 -4.13 -15.13 -4.51
CA SER A 162 -3.48 -14.18 -5.42
C SER A 162 -4.47 -13.67 -6.47
N GLN A 163 -4.99 -12.47 -6.27
CA GLN A 163 -5.87 -11.83 -7.25
C GLN A 163 -5.12 -11.54 -8.56
N PHE A 164 -3.84 -11.16 -8.48
CA PHE A 164 -2.99 -10.99 -9.64
C PHE A 164 -2.88 -12.28 -10.47
N ALA A 165 -2.69 -13.43 -9.81
CA ALA A 165 -2.63 -14.71 -10.51
C ALA A 165 -3.96 -15.05 -11.21
N LYS A 166 -5.11 -14.77 -10.56
CA LYS A 166 -6.43 -14.96 -11.19
C LYS A 166 -6.60 -14.15 -12.46
N GLU A 167 -6.02 -12.96 -12.53
CA GLU A 167 -6.13 -12.08 -13.69
C GLU A 167 -5.15 -12.45 -14.81
N ILE A 168 -3.90 -12.79 -14.45
CA ILE A 168 -2.85 -13.04 -15.46
C ILE A 168 -2.87 -14.46 -16.00
N THR A 169 -3.23 -15.47 -15.22
CA THR A 169 -3.18 -16.87 -15.64
C THR A 169 -4.05 -17.17 -16.87
N PRO A 170 -5.30 -16.68 -17.00
CA PRO A 170 -6.08 -16.84 -18.22
C PRO A 170 -5.38 -16.28 -19.45
N VAL A 171 -4.69 -15.14 -19.32
CA VAL A 171 -3.93 -14.52 -20.41
C VAL A 171 -2.75 -15.41 -20.79
N LEU A 172 -2.01 -15.93 -19.83
CA LEU A 172 -0.90 -16.86 -20.08
C LEU A 172 -1.38 -18.17 -20.75
N LEU A 173 -2.52 -18.69 -20.32
CA LEU A 173 -3.10 -19.89 -20.91
C LEU A 173 -3.67 -19.66 -22.32
N SER A 174 -4.04 -18.44 -22.66
CA SER A 174 -4.60 -18.10 -23.99
C SER A 174 -3.60 -18.22 -25.14
N VAL A 175 -2.28 -18.21 -24.84
CA VAL A 175 -1.23 -18.39 -25.87
C VAL A 175 -0.90 -19.86 -26.15
N LYS A 176 -1.60 -20.80 -25.51
CA LYS A 176 -1.43 -22.24 -25.67
C LYS A 176 -1.80 -22.67 -27.10
N THR A 177 -0.91 -23.39 -27.77
CA THR A 177 -1.09 -23.87 -29.15
C THR A 177 -1.58 -25.30 -29.22
N GLY A 178 -1.35 -26.08 -28.15
CA GLY A 178 -1.71 -27.51 -28.04
C GLY A 178 -0.56 -28.47 -28.35
N ASP A 179 0.56 -27.96 -28.85
CA ASP A 179 1.76 -28.78 -29.26
C ASP A 179 2.90 -28.58 -28.25
N GLU A 180 2.67 -27.96 -27.12
CA GLU A 180 3.70 -27.74 -26.11
C GLU A 180 4.25 -29.08 -25.57
N THR A 181 5.56 -29.11 -25.38
CA THR A 181 6.28 -30.26 -24.88
C THR A 181 7.22 -29.89 -23.73
N GLY A 182 7.71 -30.90 -23.03
CA GLY A 182 8.70 -30.69 -21.96
C GLY A 182 8.21 -29.75 -20.87
N ILE A 183 9.11 -28.91 -20.38
CA ILE A 183 8.86 -28.00 -19.25
C ILE A 183 7.72 -26.98 -19.48
N VAL A 184 7.52 -26.56 -20.74
CA VAL A 184 6.44 -25.63 -21.08
C VAL A 184 5.09 -26.28 -20.86
N LYS A 185 4.90 -27.51 -21.32
CA LYS A 185 3.66 -28.28 -21.09
C LYS A 185 3.39 -28.50 -19.61
N GLU A 186 4.42 -28.86 -18.86
CA GLU A 186 4.32 -29.08 -17.42
C GLU A 186 3.91 -27.77 -16.69
N ALA A 187 4.55 -26.66 -17.00
CA ALA A 187 4.21 -25.33 -16.44
C ALA A 187 2.76 -24.93 -16.73
N LEU A 188 2.29 -25.12 -17.96
CA LEU A 188 0.91 -24.80 -18.34
C LEU A 188 -0.11 -25.70 -17.62
N ASN A 189 0.20 -26.98 -17.44
CA ASN A 189 -0.67 -27.89 -16.68
C ASN A 189 -0.78 -27.49 -15.20
N ILE A 190 0.34 -27.04 -14.60
CA ILE A 190 0.34 -26.51 -13.23
C ILE A 190 -0.54 -25.26 -13.14
N LEU A 191 -0.38 -24.31 -14.07
CA LEU A 191 -1.20 -23.10 -14.11
C LEU A 191 -2.69 -23.38 -14.29
N GLU A 192 -3.05 -24.36 -15.13
CA GLU A 192 -4.45 -24.77 -15.35
C GLU A 192 -5.12 -25.34 -14.10
N SER A 193 -4.34 -26.07 -13.27
CA SER A 193 -4.84 -26.74 -12.07
C SER A 193 -4.69 -25.90 -10.79
N TRP A 194 -4.07 -24.72 -10.87
CA TRP A 194 -3.81 -23.89 -9.70
C TRP A 194 -5.07 -23.21 -9.20
N ASP A 195 -5.33 -23.28 -7.91
CA ASP A 195 -6.44 -22.64 -7.22
C ASP A 195 -6.18 -21.17 -6.86
N TYR A 196 -5.02 -20.64 -7.27
CA TYR A 196 -4.55 -19.29 -6.98
C TYR A 196 -4.29 -18.98 -5.51
N ILE A 197 -4.18 -20.01 -4.67
CA ILE A 197 -3.81 -19.87 -3.26
C ILE A 197 -2.30 -20.02 -3.14
N GLU A 198 -1.62 -19.00 -2.62
CA GLU A 198 -0.20 -19.03 -2.32
C GLU A 198 0.01 -19.59 -0.91
N GLY A 199 0.56 -20.80 -0.79
CA GLY A 199 0.78 -21.43 0.50
C GLY A 199 1.79 -22.56 0.48
N SER A 200 2.26 -22.99 1.64
CA SER A 200 3.25 -24.06 1.81
C SER A 200 2.87 -25.39 1.15
N ASN A 201 1.58 -25.71 1.10
CA ASN A 201 1.08 -26.95 0.50
C ASN A 201 1.23 -26.98 -1.03
N ASN A 202 1.27 -25.84 -1.70
CA ASN A 202 1.51 -25.78 -3.14
C ASN A 202 3.00 -25.96 -3.47
N TYR A 203 3.89 -25.57 -2.57
CA TYR A 203 5.33 -25.77 -2.73
C TYR A 203 5.72 -27.27 -2.70
N GLU A 204 5.06 -28.05 -1.86
CA GLU A 204 5.25 -29.51 -1.78
C GLU A 204 4.72 -30.22 -3.04
N LYS A 205 3.57 -29.80 -3.59
CA LYS A 205 3.01 -30.34 -4.84
C LYS A 205 3.90 -30.07 -6.05
N VAL A 206 4.57 -28.92 -6.11
CA VAL A 206 5.45 -28.54 -7.24
C VAL A 206 6.78 -29.27 -7.17
N ASN A 207 7.28 -29.61 -6.00
CA ASN A 207 8.59 -30.26 -5.83
C ASN A 207 8.54 -31.79 -5.76
N GLY A 208 7.37 -32.43 -5.87
CA GLY A 208 7.21 -33.87 -5.96
C GLY A 208 7.76 -34.66 -4.77
N THR A 209 7.85 -34.02 -3.60
CA THR A 209 8.19 -34.70 -2.34
C THR A 209 6.88 -35.05 -1.62
N GLU A 210 6.46 -36.31 -1.75
CA GLU A 210 5.58 -36.96 -0.78
C GLU A 210 6.28 -37.13 0.58
#